data_1d57edc374ca826480c1f98555060322
#
_entry.id   1d57edc374ca826480c1f98555060322
#
_cell.length_a   1.000
_cell.length_b   1.000
_cell.length_c   1.000
_cell.angle_alpha   90.00
_cell.angle_beta   90.00
_cell.angle_gamma   90.00
#
_symmetry.space_group_name_H-M   'P 1'
#
loop_
_entity.id
_entity.type
_entity.pdbx_description
1 polymer ?
#
loop_
_entity_poly.entity_id
_entity_poly.type
_entity_poly.pdbx_seq_one_letter_code
_entity_poly.pdbx_strand_id
1 'polypeptide(L)'
;MIKSPYNYHELKRKSVDGKRLYSTPDGAAVPSVTTILDRTKSEEKKQALRNWKKRVGEKKAQEIVTEAAGRGTRMHKWLEDYVVTDDLGTPGSNPYSQQSHKMAGIIVEQGLCNATEYWG
;
A
#
# COMPACT_ATOMS: atom_id res chain seq x y z
N MET A 1 -4.71 -3.81 22.64
CA MET A 1 -5.09 -3.20 21.37
C MET A 1 -4.63 -1.76 21.33
N ILE A 2 -3.88 -1.43 20.32
CA ILE A 2 -3.25 -0.13 20.22
C ILE A 2 -4.20 0.80 19.46
N LYS A 3 -4.45 1.98 20.02
CA LYS A 3 -5.35 2.95 19.42
C LYS A 3 -4.57 3.92 18.54
N SER A 4 -5.13 4.22 17.39
CA SER A 4 -4.67 5.35 16.58
C SER A 4 -4.69 6.64 17.43
N PRO A 5 -3.70 7.54 17.27
CA PRO A 5 -3.76 8.86 17.90
C PRO A 5 -4.94 9.70 17.38
N TYR A 6 -5.52 9.32 16.28
CA TYR A 6 -6.66 9.98 15.67
C TYR A 6 -7.89 9.09 15.71
N ASN A 7 -9.06 9.72 15.86
CA ASN A 7 -10.33 8.99 15.93
C ASN A 7 -10.94 8.85 14.54
N TYR A 8 -10.39 7.93 13.72
CA TYR A 8 -10.92 7.64 12.40
C TYR A 8 -11.98 6.54 12.45
N HIS A 9 -12.98 6.68 11.59
CA HIS A 9 -13.94 5.63 11.37
C HIS A 9 -13.32 4.47 10.59
N GLU A 10 -13.64 3.26 10.99
CA GLU A 10 -13.26 2.08 10.21
C GLU A 10 -14.15 2.00 8.98
N LEU A 11 -13.51 1.98 7.81
CA LEU A 11 -14.20 1.89 6.52
C LEU A 11 -14.20 0.44 6.03
N LYS A 12 -15.37 -0.10 5.75
CA LYS A 12 -15.50 -1.45 5.20
C LYS A 12 -15.15 -1.45 3.72
N ARG A 13 -14.27 -2.36 3.33
CA ARG A 13 -13.86 -2.56 1.95
C ARG A 13 -14.72 -3.61 1.29
N LYS A 14 -15.14 -3.36 0.05
CA LYS A 14 -15.83 -4.35 -0.79
C LYS A 14 -15.33 -4.26 -2.22
N SER A 15 -15.45 -5.35 -2.96
CA SER A 15 -15.14 -5.39 -4.39
C SER A 15 -16.44 -5.49 -5.18
N VAL A 16 -16.61 -4.60 -6.14
CA VAL A 16 -17.76 -4.60 -7.06
C VAL A 16 -17.20 -4.49 -8.48
N ASP A 17 -17.48 -5.47 -9.32
CA ASP A 17 -17.01 -5.54 -10.70
C ASP A 17 -15.48 -5.39 -10.82
N GLY A 18 -14.75 -6.04 -9.92
CA GLY A 18 -13.28 -5.97 -9.87
C GLY A 18 -12.73 -4.66 -9.35
N LYS A 19 -13.57 -3.74 -8.93
CA LYS A 19 -13.18 -2.45 -8.37
C LYS A 19 -13.31 -2.45 -6.86
N ARG A 20 -12.30 -1.90 -6.19
CA ARG A 20 -12.29 -1.76 -4.74
C ARG A 20 -13.04 -0.51 -4.33
N LEU A 21 -14.07 -0.68 -3.50
CA LEU A 21 -14.85 0.42 -2.94
C LEU A 21 -14.81 0.39 -1.42
N TYR A 22 -14.92 1.55 -0.81
CA TYR A 22 -15.02 1.69 0.64
C TYR A 22 -16.37 2.30 1.00
N SER A 23 -17.02 1.74 2.02
CA SER A 23 -18.28 2.26 2.53
C SER A 23 -17.98 3.35 3.56
N THR A 24 -18.54 4.54 3.34
CA THR A 24 -18.43 5.65 4.29
C THR A 24 -19.49 5.54 5.40
N PRO A 25 -19.33 6.27 6.54
CA PRO A 25 -20.31 6.24 7.61
C PRO A 25 -21.73 6.67 7.21
N ASP A 26 -21.85 7.50 6.19
CA ASP A 26 -23.13 7.96 5.64
C ASP A 26 -23.76 6.99 4.63
N GLY A 27 -23.13 5.83 4.41
CA GLY A 27 -23.63 4.80 3.52
C GLY A 27 -23.21 4.94 2.06
N ALA A 28 -22.42 5.94 1.71
CA ALA A 28 -21.89 6.09 0.36
C ALA A 28 -20.80 5.07 0.07
N ALA A 29 -20.60 4.72 -1.19
CA ALA A 29 -19.51 3.89 -1.65
C ALA A 29 -18.53 4.75 -2.46
N VAL A 30 -17.27 4.79 -2.04
CA VAL A 30 -16.23 5.61 -2.67
C VAL A 30 -15.07 4.74 -3.16
N PRO A 31 -14.41 5.10 -4.27
CA PRO A 31 -13.25 4.36 -4.75
C PRO A 31 -12.04 4.55 -3.83
N SER A 32 -11.09 3.60 -3.92
CA SER A 32 -9.83 3.71 -3.19
C SER A 32 -8.94 4.82 -3.77
N VAL A 33 -8.00 5.31 -2.96
CA VAL A 33 -7.02 6.30 -3.40
C VAL A 33 -6.22 5.79 -4.61
N THR A 34 -5.81 4.54 -4.61
CA THR A 34 -5.07 3.94 -5.74
C THR A 34 -5.91 3.89 -7.00
N THR A 35 -7.22 3.67 -6.91
CA THR A 35 -8.12 3.73 -8.06
C THR A 35 -8.18 5.14 -8.65
N ILE A 36 -8.27 6.16 -7.80
CA ILE A 36 -8.28 7.56 -8.23
C ILE A 36 -6.96 7.93 -8.90
N LEU A 37 -5.83 7.56 -8.29
CA LEU A 37 -4.50 7.83 -8.84
C LEU A 37 -4.31 7.15 -10.20
N ASP A 38 -4.82 5.93 -10.36
CA ASP A 38 -4.74 5.21 -11.62
C ASP A 38 -5.55 5.90 -12.72
N ARG A 39 -6.75 6.36 -12.40
CA ARG A 39 -7.61 7.08 -13.35
C ARG A 39 -7.09 8.46 -13.73
N THR A 40 -6.35 9.11 -12.84
CA THR A 40 -5.83 10.46 -13.05
C THR A 40 -4.41 10.48 -13.61
N LYS A 41 -3.83 9.32 -13.92
CA LYS A 41 -2.52 9.26 -14.58
C LYS A 41 -2.53 10.03 -15.91
N SER A 42 -1.42 10.72 -16.19
CA SER A 42 -1.24 11.37 -17.47
C SER A 42 -1.15 10.36 -18.61
N GLU A 43 -1.49 10.78 -19.82
CA GLU A 43 -1.37 9.93 -21.01
C GLU A 43 0.06 9.45 -21.24
N GLU A 44 1.06 10.28 -20.91
CA GLU A 44 2.47 9.91 -20.97
C GLU A 44 2.79 8.71 -20.06
N LYS A 45 2.31 8.74 -18.83
CA LYS A 45 2.52 7.62 -17.87
C LYS A 45 1.80 6.36 -18.33
N LYS A 46 0.59 6.48 -18.85
CA LYS A 46 -0.16 5.35 -19.40
C LYS A 46 0.55 4.75 -20.60
N GLN A 47 1.06 5.59 -21.51
CA GLN A 47 1.81 5.14 -22.67
C GLN A 47 3.13 4.48 -22.27
N ALA A 48 3.86 5.04 -21.31
CA ALA A 48 5.09 4.45 -20.80
C ALA A 48 4.83 3.05 -20.23
N LEU A 49 3.73 2.86 -19.51
CA LEU A 49 3.35 1.56 -18.96
C LEU A 49 3.03 0.55 -20.07
N ARG A 50 2.28 0.97 -21.10
CA ARG A 50 1.97 0.12 -22.26
C ARG A 50 3.24 -0.28 -23.01
N ASN A 51 4.16 0.65 -23.20
CA ASN A 51 5.44 0.38 -23.86
C ASN A 51 6.30 -0.59 -23.07
N TRP A 52 6.33 -0.43 -21.75
CA TRP A 52 7.04 -1.33 -20.85
C TRP A 52 6.48 -2.76 -20.93
N LYS A 53 5.15 -2.91 -20.89
CA LYS A 53 4.49 -4.21 -21.00
C LYS A 53 4.80 -4.90 -22.33
N LYS A 54 4.84 -4.15 -23.42
CA LYS A 54 5.23 -4.69 -24.73
C LYS A 54 6.68 -5.14 -24.76
N ARG A 55 7.59 -4.37 -24.14
CA ARG A 55 9.02 -4.68 -24.11
C ARG A 55 9.34 -5.94 -23.31
N VAL A 56 8.74 -6.12 -22.14
CA VAL A 56 9.03 -7.26 -21.27
C VAL A 56 8.13 -8.47 -21.53
N GLY A 57 7.02 -8.30 -22.24
CA GLY A 57 6.02 -9.32 -22.45
C GLY A 57 4.96 -9.32 -21.35
N GLU A 58 3.75 -9.70 -21.71
CA GLU A 58 2.59 -9.61 -20.82
C GLU A 58 2.72 -10.52 -19.60
N LYS A 59 3.17 -11.77 -19.80
CA LYS A 59 3.38 -12.72 -18.71
C LYS A 59 4.43 -12.23 -17.73
N LYS A 60 5.59 -11.78 -18.23
CA LYS A 60 6.67 -11.28 -17.39
C LYS A 60 6.26 -9.99 -16.67
N ALA A 61 5.53 -9.11 -17.34
CA ALA A 61 5.00 -7.90 -16.74
C ALA A 61 4.08 -8.23 -15.56
N GLN A 62 3.20 -9.22 -15.72
CA GLN A 62 2.28 -9.66 -14.67
C GLN A 62 3.03 -10.24 -13.47
N GLU A 63 4.06 -11.04 -13.70
CA GLU A 63 4.91 -11.58 -12.64
C GLU A 63 5.60 -10.47 -11.84
N ILE A 64 6.15 -9.47 -12.52
CA ILE A 64 6.81 -8.32 -11.89
C ILE A 64 5.83 -7.52 -11.06
N VAL A 65 4.64 -7.25 -11.58
CA VAL A 65 3.59 -6.50 -10.87
C VAL A 65 3.13 -7.26 -9.62
N THR A 66 2.91 -8.56 -9.74
CA THR A 66 2.48 -9.41 -8.61
C THR A 66 3.53 -9.44 -7.50
N GLU A 67 4.80 -9.59 -7.86
CA GLU A 67 5.89 -9.58 -6.90
C GLU A 67 6.03 -8.21 -6.21
N ALA A 68 5.97 -7.12 -6.98
CA ALA A 68 6.04 -5.77 -6.44
C ALA A 68 4.88 -5.47 -5.49
N ALA A 69 3.67 -5.92 -5.83
CA ALA A 69 2.50 -5.78 -4.97
C ALA A 69 2.67 -6.53 -3.64
N GLY A 70 3.22 -7.74 -3.70
CA GLY A 70 3.52 -8.54 -2.50
C GLY A 70 4.54 -7.86 -1.59
N ARG A 71 5.62 -7.32 -2.15
CA ARG A 71 6.61 -6.55 -1.38
C ARG A 71 6.00 -5.31 -0.75
N GLY A 72 5.19 -4.57 -1.51
CA GLY A 72 4.50 -3.39 -1.03
C GLY A 72 3.56 -3.72 0.13
N THR A 73 2.78 -4.77 0.00
CA THR A 73 1.85 -5.22 1.06
C THR A 73 2.60 -5.53 2.34
N ARG A 74 3.71 -6.25 2.27
CA ARG A 74 4.52 -6.59 3.46
C ARG A 74 5.14 -5.34 4.09
N MET A 75 5.67 -4.43 3.28
CA MET A 75 6.24 -3.17 3.78
C MET A 75 5.18 -2.30 4.45
N HIS A 76 4.02 -2.15 3.82
CA HIS A 76 2.91 -1.38 4.38
C HIS A 76 2.43 -1.97 5.71
N LYS A 77 2.42 -3.28 5.85
CA LYS A 77 2.04 -3.94 7.11
C LYS A 77 3.01 -3.59 8.24
N TRP A 78 4.32 -3.57 7.97
CA TRP A 78 5.31 -3.13 8.96
C TRP A 78 5.10 -1.68 9.36
N LEU A 79 4.83 -0.81 8.40
CA LEU A 79 4.59 0.62 8.65
C LEU A 79 3.28 0.85 9.40
N GLU A 80 2.22 0.13 9.06
CA GLU A 80 0.94 0.18 9.75
C GLU A 80 1.11 -0.21 11.23
N ASP A 81 1.77 -1.33 11.48
CA ASP A 81 2.05 -1.78 12.83
C ASP A 81 2.91 -0.76 13.60
N TYR A 82 3.89 -0.15 12.96
CA TYR A 82 4.69 0.91 13.57
C TYR A 82 3.84 2.13 13.96
N VAL A 83 2.95 2.59 13.09
CA VAL A 83 2.08 3.74 13.36
C VAL A 83 1.16 3.46 14.56
N VAL A 84 0.69 2.23 14.69
CA VAL A 84 -0.22 1.83 15.76
C VAL A 84 0.52 1.57 17.07
N THR A 85 1.73 1.00 17.03
CA THR A 85 2.46 0.51 18.22
C THR A 85 3.65 1.37 18.62
N ASP A 86 4.09 2.29 17.78
CA ASP A 86 5.35 3.00 17.88
C ASP A 86 6.56 2.06 17.97
N ASP A 87 6.41 0.86 17.42
CA ASP A 87 7.44 -0.18 17.40
C ASP A 87 7.41 -0.88 16.03
N LEU A 88 8.54 -0.89 15.35
CA LEU A 88 8.64 -1.55 14.05
C LEU A 88 8.66 -3.08 14.17
N GLY A 89 8.87 -3.61 15.36
CA GLY A 89 8.92 -5.05 15.59
C GLY A 89 10.19 -5.69 15.06
N THR A 90 10.23 -7.01 15.14
CA THR A 90 11.37 -7.82 14.71
C THR A 90 10.91 -8.83 13.66
N PRO A 91 11.55 -8.89 12.47
CA PRO A 91 11.18 -9.87 11.46
C PRO A 91 11.63 -11.27 11.89
N GLY A 92 10.91 -12.28 11.42
CA GLY A 92 11.31 -13.67 11.60
C GLY A 92 12.45 -14.07 10.66
N SER A 93 12.59 -15.36 10.41
CA SER A 93 13.65 -15.91 9.55
C SER A 93 13.35 -15.82 8.06
N ASN A 94 12.14 -15.42 7.68
CA ASN A 94 11.73 -15.33 6.27
C ASN A 94 12.46 -14.17 5.57
N PRO A 95 13.24 -14.44 4.50
CA PRO A 95 14.01 -13.41 3.80
C PRO A 95 13.14 -12.27 3.24
N TYR A 96 11.94 -12.57 2.77
CA TYR A 96 11.03 -11.56 2.24
C TYR A 96 10.53 -10.62 3.33
N SER A 97 10.23 -11.17 4.51
CA SER A 97 9.85 -10.38 5.68
C SER A 97 10.99 -9.50 6.15
N GLN A 98 12.21 -10.03 6.19
CA GLN A 98 13.41 -9.29 6.58
C GLN A 98 13.69 -8.12 5.63
N GLN A 99 13.59 -8.34 4.33
CA GLN A 99 13.77 -7.29 3.32
C GLN A 99 12.73 -6.18 3.46
N SER A 100 11.46 -6.55 3.63
CA SER A 100 10.37 -5.59 3.81
C SER A 100 10.51 -4.79 5.09
N HIS A 101 10.94 -5.43 6.18
CA HIS A 101 11.22 -4.78 7.46
C HIS A 101 12.37 -3.76 7.31
N LYS A 102 13.42 -4.11 6.61
CA LYS A 102 14.56 -3.21 6.34
C LYS A 102 14.11 -1.96 5.58
N MET A 103 13.30 -2.15 4.54
CA MET A 103 12.76 -1.03 3.77
C MET A 103 11.86 -0.12 4.61
N ALA A 104 11.00 -0.71 5.44
CA ALA A 104 10.17 0.04 6.37
C ALA A 104 11.01 0.85 7.36
N GLY A 105 12.09 0.26 7.88
CA GLY A 105 13.03 0.94 8.77
C GLY A 105 13.66 2.17 8.13
N ILE A 106 14.04 2.10 6.87
CA ILE A 106 14.58 3.25 6.13
C ILE A 106 13.55 4.38 6.04
N ILE A 107 12.30 4.06 5.76
CA ILE A 107 11.21 5.05 5.66
C ILE A 107 11.00 5.73 7.02
N VAL A 108 11.00 4.97 8.11
CA VAL A 108 10.87 5.51 9.47
C VAL A 108 12.04 6.42 9.82
N GLU A 109 13.28 6.01 9.53
CA GLU A 109 14.49 6.79 9.80
C GLU A 109 14.51 8.13 9.06
N GLN A 110 13.94 8.17 7.86
CA GLN A 110 13.84 9.38 7.07
C GLN A 110 12.70 10.32 7.50
N GLY A 111 11.94 9.93 8.52
CA GLY A 111 10.82 10.73 9.02
C GLY A 111 9.62 10.76 8.08
N LEU A 112 9.54 9.81 7.14
CA LEU A 112 8.43 9.73 6.18
C LEU A 112 7.22 8.99 6.75
N CYS A 113 7.38 8.35 7.91
CA CYS A 113 6.31 7.69 8.65
C CYS A 113 6.53 7.91 10.13
N ASN A 114 5.54 8.44 10.82
CA ASN A 114 5.64 8.77 12.25
C ASN A 114 4.36 8.34 12.96
N ALA A 115 4.52 7.60 14.05
CA ALA A 115 3.40 7.07 14.83
C ALA A 115 2.53 8.13 15.49
N THR A 116 3.07 9.33 15.70
CA THR A 116 2.37 10.42 16.41
C THR A 116 1.81 11.50 15.49
N GLU A 117 2.37 11.68 14.31
CA GLU A 117 2.01 12.76 13.40
C GLU A 117 1.25 12.32 12.16
N TYR A 118 1.50 11.11 11.70
CA TYR A 118 0.94 10.62 10.44
C TYR A 118 0.17 9.32 10.64
N TRP A 119 -0.99 9.27 10.06
CA TRP A 119 -1.77 8.05 9.92
C TRP A 119 -1.56 7.49 8.51
N GLY A 120 -0.93 6.36 8.42
CA GLY A 120 -0.61 5.74 7.14
C GLY A 120 -1.61 4.72 6.63
#